data_22f0679f8a3fd82712fc139af1041222
#
_entry.id   22f0679f8a3fd82712fc139af1041222
#
_cell.length_a   1.000
_cell.length_b   1.000
_cell.length_c   1.000
_cell.angle_alpha   90.00
_cell.angle_beta   90.00
_cell.angle_gamma   90.00
#
_symmetry.space_group_name_H-M   'P 1'
#
loop_
_entity.id
_entity.type
_entity.pdbx_description
1 polymer ?
#
loop_
_entity_poly.entity_id
_entity_poly.type
_entity_poly.pdbx_seq_one_letter_code
_entity_poly.pdbx_strand_id
1 'polypeptide(L)'
;MGRIAALLYGIVAYLVFFASFLYAIGFIGNWVVPQSVDVGGAASPFGTALLINVLLLGLFAAQHNIMARPAFKAVWTKIVPEPVERSTYVLFASLLLFLLFWQWRPMTGEIWNVQGAAIAPLLTGLSLAGWGLVLASTVLINHFDLFGLRQVYLHFTKQEYVPSGFTTPLFYRLVRHPLLLGFMIAFWATAVMTVGHLVFAAVTTVWMLFSIQLEERDLVAFHGQAYKDYQKSVRMIIPLPKKGPAPESTAPAPAASEPPASAPSAPEPIVAAPSAPEPTVAAPSAPEPTAPEPPGDIAEQSDAADPDDSGDPEPSSRDA
;
A
#
# COMPACT_ATOMS: atom_id res chain seq x y z
N MET A 1 -10.25 0.72 15.15
CA MET A 1 -8.84 0.81 15.65
C MET A 1 -8.67 2.13 16.40
N GLY A 2 -8.05 2.11 17.58
CA GLY A 2 -7.76 3.35 18.33
C GLY A 2 -6.75 4.23 17.59
N ARG A 3 -6.83 5.57 17.72
CA ARG A 3 -5.98 6.52 16.98
C ARG A 3 -4.49 6.32 17.21
N ILE A 4 -4.10 6.03 18.45
CA ILE A 4 -2.69 5.73 18.80
C ILE A 4 -2.24 4.45 18.10
N ALA A 5 -3.07 3.40 18.12
CA ALA A 5 -2.76 2.15 17.44
C ALA A 5 -2.63 2.32 15.92
N ALA A 6 -3.47 3.17 15.30
CA ALA A 6 -3.36 3.49 13.89
C ALA A 6 -2.06 4.25 13.57
N LEU A 7 -1.67 5.21 14.41
CA LEU A 7 -0.42 5.94 14.25
C LEU A 7 0.79 5.01 14.38
N LEU A 8 0.84 4.19 15.42
CA LEU A 8 1.94 3.22 15.63
C LEU A 8 2.02 2.22 14.47
N TYR A 9 0.88 1.72 14.01
CA TYR A 9 0.82 0.85 12.84
C TYR A 9 1.40 1.51 11.58
N GLY A 10 1.01 2.76 11.31
CA GLY A 10 1.54 3.52 10.17
C GLY A 10 3.04 3.77 10.27
N ILE A 11 3.54 4.07 11.46
CA ILE A 11 4.99 4.25 11.71
C ILE A 11 5.73 2.92 11.45
N VAL A 12 5.24 1.80 11.99
CA VAL A 12 5.86 0.48 11.75
C VAL A 12 5.85 0.13 10.26
N ALA A 13 4.72 0.31 9.58
CA ALA A 13 4.61 0.08 8.14
C ALA A 13 5.63 0.93 7.34
N TYR A 14 5.80 2.18 7.72
CA TYR A 14 6.78 3.07 7.10
C TYR A 14 8.23 2.63 7.36
N LEU A 15 8.55 2.21 8.57
CA LEU A 15 9.90 1.71 8.90
C LEU A 15 10.22 0.42 8.14
N VAL A 16 9.26 -0.48 8.02
CA VAL A 16 9.39 -1.71 7.20
C VAL A 16 9.60 -1.36 5.72
N PHE A 17 8.85 -0.38 5.20
CA PHE A 17 9.07 0.15 3.85
C PHE A 17 10.49 0.72 3.70
N PHE A 18 10.91 1.59 4.59
CA PHE A 18 12.20 2.24 4.51
C PHE A 18 13.35 1.22 4.57
N ALA A 19 13.24 0.21 5.44
CA ALA A 19 14.18 -0.91 5.50
C ALA A 19 14.21 -1.70 4.19
N SER A 20 13.04 -2.01 3.59
CA SER A 20 12.98 -2.72 2.31
C SER A 20 13.56 -1.89 1.16
N PHE A 21 13.37 -0.57 1.17
CA PHE A 21 13.94 0.34 0.19
C PHE A 21 15.48 0.41 0.29
N LEU A 22 16.03 0.52 1.50
CA LEU A 22 17.49 0.47 1.70
C LEU A 22 18.07 -0.89 1.29
N TYR A 23 17.36 -1.97 1.63
CA TYR A 23 17.77 -3.32 1.20
C TYR A 23 17.74 -3.44 -0.33
N ALA A 24 16.76 -2.86 -1.02
CA ALA A 24 16.68 -2.86 -2.48
C ALA A 24 17.90 -2.20 -3.14
N ILE A 25 18.40 -1.08 -2.57
CA ILE A 25 19.64 -0.43 -3.04
C ILE A 25 20.81 -1.39 -2.92
N GLY A 26 20.97 -2.04 -1.76
CA GLY A 26 22.02 -3.04 -1.54
C GLY A 26 21.86 -4.28 -2.42
N PHE A 27 20.61 -4.73 -2.60
CA PHE A 27 20.27 -5.90 -3.43
C PHE A 27 20.66 -5.71 -4.89
N ILE A 28 20.32 -4.57 -5.47
CA ILE A 28 20.66 -4.25 -6.88
C ILE A 28 22.14 -3.88 -7.04
N GLY A 29 22.71 -3.17 -6.07
CA GLY A 29 24.10 -2.73 -6.12
C GLY A 29 25.13 -3.80 -5.72
N ASN A 30 24.70 -4.95 -5.22
CA ASN A 30 25.55 -5.96 -4.59
C ASN A 30 26.37 -5.41 -3.38
N TRP A 31 25.74 -4.53 -2.57
CA TRP A 31 26.42 -3.88 -1.45
C TRP A 31 25.80 -4.26 -0.10
N VAL A 32 26.65 -4.59 0.87
CA VAL A 32 26.32 -4.64 2.32
C VAL A 32 25.20 -5.61 2.73
N VAL A 33 24.43 -6.17 1.79
CA VAL A 33 23.35 -7.12 2.09
C VAL A 33 23.81 -8.57 2.00
N PRO A 34 23.28 -9.47 2.84
CA PRO A 34 23.68 -10.89 2.83
C PRO A 34 23.24 -11.62 1.57
N GLN A 35 22.19 -11.14 0.90
CA GLN A 35 21.70 -11.68 -0.38
C GLN A 35 21.38 -10.53 -1.32
N SER A 36 21.93 -10.60 -2.54
CA SER A 36 21.73 -9.62 -3.60
C SER A 36 21.16 -10.29 -4.85
N VAL A 37 21.00 -9.52 -5.91
CA VAL A 37 20.55 -10.02 -7.22
C VAL A 37 21.52 -11.04 -7.81
N ASP A 38 22.81 -10.94 -7.45
CA ASP A 38 23.90 -11.75 -8.00
C ASP A 38 24.56 -12.68 -6.97
N VAL A 39 24.44 -12.41 -5.67
CA VAL A 39 25.17 -13.11 -4.61
C VAL A 39 24.23 -13.59 -3.51
N GLY A 40 24.56 -14.74 -2.92
CA GLY A 40 23.76 -15.37 -1.86
C GLY A 40 22.62 -16.22 -2.43
N GLY A 41 21.71 -16.60 -1.55
CA GLY A 41 20.54 -17.41 -1.90
C GLY A 41 20.86 -18.88 -2.21
N ALA A 42 19.81 -19.67 -2.42
CA ALA A 42 19.98 -21.09 -2.72
C ALA A 42 20.30 -21.32 -4.19
N ALA A 43 21.33 -22.11 -4.45
CA ALA A 43 21.64 -22.58 -5.79
C ALA A 43 20.47 -23.39 -6.37
N SER A 44 20.14 -23.15 -7.62
CA SER A 44 19.03 -23.82 -8.30
C SER A 44 19.36 -24.02 -9.78
N PRO A 45 18.85 -25.07 -10.43
CA PRO A 45 18.93 -25.19 -11.88
C PRO A 45 18.34 -23.95 -12.56
N PHE A 46 18.89 -23.55 -13.71
CA PHE A 46 18.54 -22.31 -14.40
C PHE A 46 17.03 -22.13 -14.60
N GLY A 47 16.32 -23.16 -15.12
CA GLY A 47 14.88 -23.09 -15.34
C GLY A 47 14.07 -22.89 -14.05
N THR A 48 14.50 -23.55 -12.97
CA THR A 48 13.87 -23.40 -11.63
C THR A 48 14.13 -22.00 -11.07
N ALA A 49 15.37 -21.50 -11.17
CA ALA A 49 15.73 -20.14 -10.74
C ALA A 49 14.92 -19.09 -11.50
N LEU A 50 14.85 -19.19 -12.82
CA LEU A 50 14.07 -18.28 -13.66
C LEU A 50 12.59 -18.30 -13.28
N LEU A 51 12.00 -19.49 -13.13
CA LEU A 51 10.58 -19.63 -12.75
C LEU A 51 10.29 -18.98 -11.39
N ILE A 52 11.10 -19.30 -10.37
CA ILE A 52 10.92 -18.74 -9.02
C ILE A 52 11.05 -17.22 -9.06
N ASN A 53 12.08 -16.69 -9.70
CA ASN A 53 12.33 -15.25 -9.77
C ASN A 53 11.21 -14.50 -10.50
N VAL A 54 10.72 -15.04 -11.64
CA VAL A 54 9.59 -14.44 -12.37
C VAL A 54 8.29 -14.51 -11.57
N LEU A 55 8.04 -15.61 -10.84
CA LEU A 55 6.87 -15.72 -9.97
C LEU A 55 6.94 -14.73 -8.80
N LEU A 56 8.10 -14.53 -8.18
CA LEU A 56 8.28 -13.53 -7.11
C LEU A 56 8.05 -12.11 -7.61
N LEU A 57 8.63 -11.75 -8.76
CA LEU A 57 8.40 -10.47 -9.41
C LEU A 57 6.92 -10.29 -9.79
N GLY A 58 6.31 -11.33 -10.35
CA GLY A 58 4.89 -11.33 -10.70
C GLY A 58 3.96 -11.18 -9.51
N LEU A 59 4.28 -11.84 -8.40
CA LEU A 59 3.51 -11.73 -7.14
C LEU A 59 3.56 -10.30 -6.58
N PHE A 60 4.76 -9.71 -6.54
CA PHE A 60 4.92 -8.31 -6.14
C PHE A 60 4.18 -7.36 -7.08
N ALA A 61 4.34 -7.54 -8.39
CA ALA A 61 3.67 -6.73 -9.40
C ALA A 61 2.14 -6.82 -9.31
N ALA A 62 1.60 -8.02 -9.11
CA ALA A 62 0.16 -8.26 -8.98
C ALA A 62 -0.40 -7.57 -7.73
N GLN A 63 0.21 -7.78 -6.54
CA GLN A 63 -0.22 -7.13 -5.31
C GLN A 63 -0.17 -5.61 -5.45
N HIS A 64 0.96 -5.08 -5.94
CA HIS A 64 1.18 -3.65 -6.06
C HIS A 64 0.16 -2.97 -7.00
N ASN A 65 -0.12 -3.58 -8.15
CA ASN A 65 -1.11 -3.04 -9.08
C ASN A 65 -2.54 -3.21 -8.61
N ILE A 66 -2.92 -4.40 -8.11
CA ILE A 66 -4.30 -4.70 -7.72
C ILE A 66 -4.72 -3.82 -6.55
N MET A 67 -3.91 -3.77 -5.48
CA MET A 67 -4.26 -2.99 -4.29
C MET A 67 -4.24 -1.47 -4.54
N ALA A 68 -3.54 -1.01 -5.57
CA ALA A 68 -3.55 0.41 -5.95
C ALA A 68 -4.85 0.85 -6.63
N ARG A 69 -5.67 -0.09 -7.16
CA ARG A 69 -6.87 0.26 -7.96
C ARG A 69 -8.04 0.76 -7.12
N PRO A 70 -8.77 1.79 -7.59
CA PRO A 70 -9.96 2.30 -6.91
C PRO A 70 -11.00 1.22 -6.62
N ALA A 71 -11.23 0.30 -7.57
CA ALA A 71 -12.16 -0.81 -7.41
C ALA A 71 -11.78 -1.76 -6.26
N PHE A 72 -10.48 -2.06 -6.09
CA PHE A 72 -10.00 -2.86 -4.97
C PHE A 72 -10.18 -2.12 -3.65
N LYS A 73 -9.80 -0.84 -3.60
CA LYS A 73 -9.92 0.00 -2.41
C LYS A 73 -11.36 0.09 -1.91
N ALA A 74 -12.33 0.24 -2.81
CA ALA A 74 -13.75 0.31 -2.47
C ALA A 74 -14.27 -0.96 -1.74
N VAL A 75 -13.67 -2.13 -2.01
CA VAL A 75 -13.97 -3.38 -1.30
C VAL A 75 -13.12 -3.50 -0.04
N TRP A 76 -11.83 -3.18 -0.15
CA TRP A 76 -10.85 -3.35 0.90
C TRP A 76 -11.13 -2.46 2.14
N THR A 77 -11.58 -1.23 1.93
CA THR A 77 -11.92 -0.29 3.01
C THR A 77 -13.16 -0.68 3.81
N LYS A 78 -13.94 -1.68 3.35
CA LYS A 78 -14.99 -2.30 4.18
C LYS A 78 -14.42 -3.16 5.31
N ILE A 79 -13.17 -3.62 5.18
CA ILE A 79 -12.49 -4.50 6.14
C ILE A 79 -11.39 -3.74 6.87
N VAL A 80 -10.56 -3.00 6.13
CA VAL A 80 -9.44 -2.22 6.65
C VAL A 80 -9.87 -0.77 6.78
N PRO A 81 -9.81 -0.16 7.99
CA PRO A 81 -10.18 1.25 8.18
C PRO A 81 -9.39 2.19 7.27
N GLU A 82 -10.07 3.17 6.68
CA GLU A 82 -9.49 4.14 5.73
C GLU A 82 -8.17 4.78 6.19
N PRO A 83 -8.02 5.22 7.48
CA PRO A 83 -6.78 5.85 7.91
C PRO A 83 -5.54 4.97 7.80
N VAL A 84 -5.69 3.64 7.84
CA VAL A 84 -4.57 2.68 7.78
C VAL A 84 -4.51 1.93 6.44
N GLU A 85 -5.43 2.18 5.52
CA GLU A 85 -5.48 1.51 4.21
C GLU A 85 -4.16 1.65 3.45
N ARG A 86 -3.67 2.89 3.34
CA ARG A 86 -2.42 3.18 2.61
C ARG A 86 -1.20 2.56 3.29
N SER A 87 -1.13 2.61 4.62
CA SER A 87 -0.06 1.96 5.39
C SER A 87 -0.08 0.43 5.22
N THR A 88 -1.27 -0.18 5.14
CA THR A 88 -1.43 -1.62 4.91
C THR A 88 -0.96 -2.02 3.52
N TYR A 89 -1.31 -1.24 2.50
CA TYR A 89 -0.81 -1.43 1.14
C TYR A 89 0.73 -1.40 1.09
N VAL A 90 1.34 -0.38 1.70
CA VAL A 90 2.79 -0.21 1.76
C VAL A 90 3.46 -1.36 2.51
N LEU A 91 2.88 -1.79 3.63
CA LEU A 91 3.39 -2.91 4.42
C LEU A 91 3.40 -4.21 3.59
N PHE A 92 2.31 -4.55 2.91
CA PHE A 92 2.26 -5.75 2.09
C PHE A 92 3.24 -5.71 0.92
N ALA A 93 3.36 -4.56 0.24
CA ALA A 93 4.36 -4.39 -0.81
C ALA A 93 5.79 -4.60 -0.27
N SER A 94 6.10 -4.04 0.90
CA SER A 94 7.41 -4.18 1.53
C SER A 94 7.71 -5.62 1.98
N LEU A 95 6.71 -6.33 2.52
CA LEU A 95 6.86 -7.74 2.91
C LEU A 95 7.09 -8.64 1.70
N LEU A 96 6.42 -8.36 0.58
CA LEU A 96 6.66 -9.10 -0.67
C LEU A 96 8.03 -8.78 -1.28
N LEU A 97 8.54 -7.56 -1.11
CA LEU A 97 9.92 -7.25 -1.48
C LEU A 97 10.92 -8.03 -0.61
N PHE A 98 10.72 -8.10 0.71
CA PHE A 98 11.57 -8.94 1.56
C PHE A 98 11.47 -10.42 1.21
N LEU A 99 10.28 -10.93 0.88
CA LEU A 99 10.12 -12.30 0.38
C LEU A 99 10.90 -12.51 -0.93
N LEU A 100 10.81 -11.54 -1.86
CA LEU A 100 11.56 -11.56 -3.10
C LEU A 100 13.07 -11.58 -2.82
N PHE A 101 13.59 -10.68 -1.99
CA PHE A 101 15.01 -10.66 -1.65
C PHE A 101 15.48 -11.96 -1.00
N TRP A 102 14.70 -12.50 -0.08
CA TRP A 102 15.02 -13.74 0.62
C TRP A 102 14.98 -14.98 -0.27
N GLN A 103 14.02 -15.06 -1.18
CA GLN A 103 13.81 -16.25 -2.04
C GLN A 103 14.44 -16.12 -3.42
N TRP A 104 15.07 -14.99 -3.73
CA TRP A 104 15.73 -14.80 -5.01
C TRP A 104 16.78 -15.88 -5.28
N ARG A 105 16.81 -16.40 -6.51
CA ARG A 105 17.75 -17.40 -6.97
C ARG A 105 18.74 -16.73 -7.92
N PRO A 106 20.01 -16.48 -7.52
CA PRO A 106 20.99 -15.85 -8.39
C PRO A 106 21.23 -16.66 -9.66
N MET A 107 21.30 -15.98 -10.79
CA MET A 107 21.68 -16.55 -12.10
C MET A 107 22.90 -15.76 -12.57
N THR A 108 24.09 -16.30 -12.23
CA THR A 108 25.38 -15.60 -12.25
C THR A 108 26.07 -15.56 -13.63
N GLY A 109 25.45 -16.12 -14.67
CA GLY A 109 25.99 -16.00 -16.05
C GLY A 109 26.13 -14.53 -16.44
N GLU A 110 27.32 -14.09 -16.80
CA GLU A 110 27.61 -12.70 -17.17
C GLU A 110 27.16 -12.37 -18.59
N ILE A 111 26.43 -11.26 -18.73
CA ILE A 111 26.08 -10.63 -20.03
C ILE A 111 27.14 -9.61 -20.41
N TRP A 112 27.55 -8.76 -19.44
CA TRP A 112 28.73 -7.91 -19.55
C TRP A 112 29.39 -7.71 -18.19
N ASN A 113 30.69 -7.46 -18.22
CA ASN A 113 31.48 -7.12 -17.04
C ASN A 113 32.49 -6.04 -17.40
N VAL A 114 32.29 -4.85 -16.92
CA VAL A 114 33.15 -3.69 -17.13
C VAL A 114 33.75 -3.14 -15.84
N GLN A 115 33.82 -3.97 -14.78
CA GLN A 115 34.32 -3.54 -13.46
C GLN A 115 35.74 -2.96 -13.50
N GLY A 116 36.58 -3.51 -14.35
CA GLY A 116 37.97 -3.02 -14.55
C GLY A 116 38.12 -1.81 -15.48
N ALA A 117 37.03 -1.36 -16.09
CA ALA A 117 37.07 -0.24 -17.04
C ALA A 117 36.77 1.10 -16.34
N ALA A 118 37.29 2.20 -16.90
CA ALA A 118 37.08 3.55 -16.40
C ALA A 118 35.59 3.96 -16.35
N ILE A 119 34.70 3.28 -17.09
CA ILE A 119 33.26 3.53 -17.09
C ILE A 119 32.54 2.94 -15.85
N ALA A 120 33.13 1.99 -15.13
CA ALA A 120 32.48 1.33 -14.00
C ALA A 120 32.02 2.30 -12.90
N PRO A 121 32.85 3.24 -12.40
CA PRO A 121 32.40 4.23 -11.39
C PRO A 121 31.32 5.16 -11.94
N LEU A 122 31.31 5.48 -13.23
CA LEU A 122 30.26 6.29 -13.85
C LEU A 122 28.91 5.54 -13.84
N LEU A 123 28.88 4.24 -14.16
CA LEU A 123 27.68 3.43 -14.09
C LEU A 123 27.14 3.33 -12.65
N THR A 124 28.04 3.11 -11.67
CA THR A 124 27.68 3.11 -10.25
C THR A 124 27.10 4.47 -9.83
N GLY A 125 27.74 5.56 -10.21
CA GLY A 125 27.24 6.91 -9.95
C GLY A 125 25.88 7.18 -10.59
N LEU A 126 25.67 6.68 -11.81
CA LEU A 126 24.39 6.80 -12.52
C LEU A 126 23.29 5.97 -11.82
N SER A 127 23.59 4.77 -11.35
CA SER A 127 22.66 3.96 -10.56
C SER A 127 22.25 4.67 -9.27
N LEU A 128 23.23 5.23 -8.53
CA LEU A 128 22.95 6.03 -7.32
C LEU A 128 22.14 7.29 -7.62
N ALA A 129 22.41 7.97 -8.74
CA ALA A 129 21.61 9.10 -9.20
C ALA A 129 20.16 8.68 -9.51
N GLY A 130 19.96 7.47 -10.07
CA GLY A 130 18.63 6.86 -10.26
C GLY A 130 17.89 6.70 -8.94
N TRP A 131 18.52 6.13 -7.91
CA TRP A 131 17.97 6.03 -6.55
C TRP A 131 17.68 7.40 -5.92
N GLY A 132 18.58 8.37 -6.13
CA GLY A 132 18.37 9.76 -5.71
C GLY A 132 17.14 10.39 -6.39
N LEU A 133 16.95 10.14 -7.69
CA LEU A 133 15.77 10.61 -8.44
C LEU A 133 14.48 9.98 -7.91
N VAL A 134 14.49 8.68 -7.53
CA VAL A 134 13.35 8.03 -6.88
C VAL A 134 12.97 8.78 -5.60
N LEU A 135 13.93 8.97 -4.67
CA LEU A 135 13.67 9.66 -3.41
C LEU A 135 13.19 11.10 -3.62
N ALA A 136 13.89 11.86 -4.46
CA ALA A 136 13.53 13.24 -4.74
C ALA A 136 12.11 13.33 -5.35
N SER A 137 11.73 12.39 -6.22
CA SER A 137 10.40 12.34 -6.82
C SER A 137 9.31 12.09 -5.77
N THR A 138 9.54 11.21 -4.79
CA THR A 138 8.56 10.98 -3.72
C THR A 138 8.38 12.22 -2.84
N VAL A 139 9.48 12.93 -2.52
CA VAL A 139 9.42 14.18 -1.72
C VAL A 139 8.66 15.27 -2.47
N LEU A 140 8.87 15.40 -3.78
CA LEU A 140 8.21 16.40 -4.60
C LEU A 140 6.69 16.20 -4.73
N ILE A 141 6.20 14.95 -4.68
CA ILE A 141 4.74 14.68 -4.72
C ILE A 141 4.11 14.84 -3.33
N ASN A 142 4.69 14.34 -2.31
CA ASN A 142 4.34 14.30 -0.89
C ASN A 142 4.71 12.93 -0.30
N HIS A 143 5.96 12.79 0.12
CA HIS A 143 6.52 11.52 0.60
C HIS A 143 5.65 10.84 1.67
N PHE A 144 5.25 11.58 2.70
CA PHE A 144 4.49 11.01 3.81
C PHE A 144 3.05 10.63 3.44
N ASP A 145 2.48 11.31 2.47
CA ASP A 145 1.17 10.98 1.92
C ASP A 145 1.23 9.68 1.09
N LEU A 146 2.29 9.58 0.27
CA LEU A 146 2.54 8.42 -0.60
C LEU A 146 2.67 7.11 0.20
N PHE A 147 3.28 7.17 1.39
CA PHE A 147 3.56 6.00 2.23
C PHE A 147 2.63 5.83 3.44
N GLY A 148 1.55 6.61 3.54
CA GLY A 148 0.49 6.38 4.51
C GLY A 148 0.68 7.06 5.88
N LEU A 149 1.83 7.74 6.13
CA LEU A 149 2.08 8.41 7.40
C LEU A 149 1.19 9.64 7.60
N ARG A 150 0.91 10.40 6.53
CA ARG A 150 0.04 11.57 6.61
C ARG A 150 -1.37 11.20 7.02
N GLN A 151 -1.93 10.11 6.49
CA GLN A 151 -3.28 9.64 6.79
C GLN A 151 -3.43 9.27 8.26
N VAL A 152 -2.50 8.46 8.81
CA VAL A 152 -2.54 8.06 10.22
C VAL A 152 -2.25 9.22 11.18
N TYR A 153 -1.40 10.17 10.78
CA TYR A 153 -1.14 11.38 11.57
C TYR A 153 -2.37 12.29 11.66
N LEU A 154 -3.04 12.57 10.54
CA LEU A 154 -4.27 13.36 10.52
C LEU A 154 -5.39 12.69 11.31
N HIS A 155 -5.52 11.36 11.20
CA HIS A 155 -6.46 10.59 12.02
C HIS A 155 -6.15 10.71 13.52
N PHE A 156 -4.86 10.67 13.90
CA PHE A 156 -4.42 10.84 15.29
C PHE A 156 -4.79 12.24 15.81
N THR A 157 -4.53 13.29 15.03
CA THR A 157 -4.80 14.69 15.39
C THR A 157 -6.25 15.12 15.18
N LYS A 158 -7.16 14.22 14.77
CA LYS A 158 -8.57 14.49 14.49
C LYS A 158 -8.81 15.48 13.35
N GLN A 159 -7.88 15.53 12.40
CA GLN A 159 -8.00 16.35 11.21
C GLN A 159 -8.54 15.52 10.06
N GLU A 160 -9.31 16.15 9.18
CA GLU A 160 -9.82 15.51 7.98
C GLU A 160 -8.71 15.33 6.94
N TYR A 161 -8.70 14.17 6.28
CA TYR A 161 -7.77 13.93 5.18
C TYR A 161 -8.31 14.53 3.89
N VAL A 162 -7.59 15.51 3.36
CA VAL A 162 -7.84 16.09 2.05
C VAL A 162 -6.74 15.65 1.10
N PRO A 163 -7.05 14.98 -0.02
CA PRO A 163 -6.07 14.61 -1.04
C PRO A 163 -5.34 15.83 -1.59
N SER A 164 -4.04 15.67 -1.86
CA SER A 164 -3.26 16.73 -2.50
C SER A 164 -3.77 16.99 -3.92
N GLY A 165 -3.89 18.26 -4.28
CA GLY A 165 -4.27 18.65 -5.64
C GLY A 165 -3.24 18.24 -6.69
N PHE A 166 -3.63 18.31 -7.96
CA PHE A 166 -2.73 18.02 -9.08
C PHE A 166 -1.63 19.09 -9.17
N THR A 167 -0.37 18.66 -9.07
CA THR A 167 0.81 19.52 -9.18
C THR A 167 1.89 18.85 -10.02
N THR A 168 2.69 19.65 -10.71
CA THR A 168 3.78 19.16 -11.58
C THR A 168 5.11 19.83 -11.19
N PRO A 169 5.66 19.54 -9.99
CA PRO A 169 6.89 20.16 -9.52
C PRO A 169 8.11 19.63 -10.28
N LEU A 170 9.09 20.48 -10.49
CA LEU A 170 10.45 20.21 -10.98
C LEU A 170 10.57 19.07 -12.00
N PHE A 171 10.91 17.84 -11.61
CA PHE A 171 11.11 16.70 -12.51
C PHE A 171 9.84 16.28 -13.24
N TYR A 172 8.66 16.54 -12.67
CA TYR A 172 7.36 16.29 -13.30
C TYR A 172 7.06 17.23 -14.47
N ARG A 173 7.83 18.33 -14.63
CA ARG A 173 7.79 19.16 -15.84
C ARG A 173 8.62 18.59 -17.00
N LEU A 174 9.57 17.71 -16.70
CA LEU A 174 10.44 17.08 -17.68
C LEU A 174 9.85 15.76 -18.20
N VAL A 175 9.39 14.91 -17.28
CA VAL A 175 8.73 13.63 -17.56
C VAL A 175 7.58 13.42 -16.59
N ARG A 176 6.54 12.69 -17.02
CA ARG A 176 5.36 12.45 -16.17
C ARG A 176 5.63 11.45 -15.04
N HIS A 177 6.57 10.52 -15.24
CA HIS A 177 6.90 9.46 -14.28
C HIS A 177 8.39 9.46 -13.88
N PRO A 178 8.89 10.55 -13.25
CA PRO A 178 10.32 10.64 -12.91
C PRO A 178 10.74 9.60 -11.87
N LEU A 179 9.85 9.18 -10.98
CA LEU A 179 10.09 8.10 -10.01
C LEU A 179 10.41 6.79 -10.72
N LEU A 180 9.62 6.39 -11.72
CA LEU A 180 9.85 5.16 -12.48
C LEU A 180 11.07 5.26 -13.38
N LEU A 181 11.34 6.43 -13.94
CA LEU A 181 12.60 6.71 -14.65
C LEU A 181 13.81 6.49 -13.73
N GLY A 182 13.73 6.95 -12.48
CA GLY A 182 14.77 6.73 -11.48
C GLY A 182 15.04 5.24 -11.23
N PHE A 183 14.01 4.43 -11.06
CA PHE A 183 14.16 2.98 -10.94
C PHE A 183 14.76 2.34 -12.20
N MET A 184 14.31 2.72 -13.40
CA MET A 184 14.91 2.20 -14.64
C MET A 184 16.40 2.52 -14.72
N ILE A 185 16.79 3.77 -14.43
CA ILE A 185 18.20 4.15 -14.40
C ILE A 185 18.97 3.30 -13.37
N ALA A 186 18.43 3.16 -12.15
CA ALA A 186 19.07 2.41 -11.08
C ALA A 186 19.27 0.94 -11.41
N PHE A 187 18.34 0.29 -12.11
CA PHE A 187 18.37 -1.14 -12.40
C PHE A 187 19.24 -1.48 -13.63
N TRP A 188 19.34 -0.56 -14.59
CA TRP A 188 20.10 -0.80 -15.82
C TRP A 188 21.55 -0.29 -15.76
N ALA A 189 21.83 0.70 -14.91
CA ALA A 189 23.18 1.27 -14.81
C ALA A 189 24.06 0.44 -13.87
N THR A 190 24.56 -0.69 -14.34
CA THR A 190 25.44 -1.59 -13.58
C THR A 190 26.75 -1.89 -14.33
N ALA A 191 27.85 -2.00 -13.59
CA ALA A 191 29.14 -2.39 -14.14
C ALA A 191 29.22 -3.90 -14.46
N VAL A 192 28.41 -4.71 -13.79
CA VAL A 192 28.25 -6.14 -14.09
C VAL A 192 26.77 -6.42 -14.29
N MET A 193 26.44 -6.94 -15.46
CA MET A 193 25.10 -7.43 -15.75
C MET A 193 25.13 -8.94 -15.84
N THR A 194 24.55 -9.59 -14.87
CA THR A 194 24.32 -11.03 -14.91
C THR A 194 22.97 -11.35 -15.54
N VAL A 195 22.74 -12.61 -15.85
CA VAL A 195 21.41 -13.08 -16.31
C VAL A 195 20.34 -12.78 -15.25
N GLY A 196 20.64 -12.97 -13.96
CA GLY A 196 19.72 -12.67 -12.87
C GLY A 196 19.36 -11.20 -12.81
N HIS A 197 20.35 -10.33 -12.87
CA HIS A 197 20.17 -8.88 -12.89
C HIS A 197 19.38 -8.43 -14.13
N LEU A 198 19.72 -9.00 -15.32
CA LEU A 198 18.99 -8.70 -16.56
C LEU A 198 17.51 -9.09 -16.46
N VAL A 199 17.20 -10.28 -15.93
CA VAL A 199 15.81 -10.72 -15.71
C VAL A 199 15.08 -9.77 -14.76
N PHE A 200 15.71 -9.38 -13.65
CA PHE A 200 15.14 -8.40 -12.74
C PHE A 200 14.85 -7.07 -13.44
N ALA A 201 15.85 -6.48 -14.10
CA ALA A 201 15.73 -5.19 -14.78
C ALA A 201 14.70 -5.21 -15.91
N ALA A 202 14.71 -6.27 -16.74
CA ALA A 202 13.79 -6.39 -17.87
C ALA A 202 12.34 -6.60 -17.42
N VAL A 203 12.10 -7.58 -16.53
CA VAL A 203 10.74 -7.88 -16.04
C VAL A 203 10.15 -6.69 -15.29
N THR A 204 10.92 -6.03 -14.42
CA THR A 204 10.44 -4.83 -13.71
C THR A 204 10.20 -3.66 -14.66
N THR A 205 11.03 -3.48 -15.69
CA THR A 205 10.82 -2.45 -16.73
C THR A 205 9.51 -2.68 -17.48
N VAL A 206 9.28 -3.90 -17.96
CA VAL A 206 8.01 -4.25 -18.65
C VAL A 206 6.82 -4.02 -17.74
N TRP A 207 6.91 -4.47 -16.49
CA TRP A 207 5.85 -4.24 -15.50
C TRP A 207 5.62 -2.74 -15.25
N MET A 208 6.67 -1.93 -15.06
CA MET A 208 6.55 -0.49 -14.86
C MET A 208 5.85 0.19 -16.06
N LEU A 209 6.25 -0.15 -17.30
CA LEU A 209 5.61 0.38 -18.50
C LEU A 209 4.14 0.00 -18.62
N PHE A 210 3.78 -1.21 -18.22
CA PHE A 210 2.38 -1.64 -18.13
C PHE A 210 1.62 -0.86 -17.03
N SER A 211 2.22 -0.73 -15.84
CA SER A 211 1.60 -0.04 -14.69
C SER A 211 1.32 1.42 -14.98
N ILE A 212 2.20 2.12 -15.70
CA ILE A 212 1.98 3.50 -16.15
C ILE A 212 0.67 3.63 -16.94
N GLN A 213 0.37 2.68 -17.83
CA GLN A 213 -0.85 2.75 -18.64
C GLN A 213 -2.11 2.68 -17.77
N LEU A 214 -2.06 1.89 -16.70
CA LEU A 214 -3.16 1.78 -15.75
C LEU A 214 -3.26 3.04 -14.87
N GLU A 215 -2.12 3.53 -14.37
CA GLU A 215 -2.04 4.73 -13.54
C GLU A 215 -2.53 5.98 -14.31
N GLU A 216 -2.10 6.17 -15.55
CA GLU A 216 -2.53 7.31 -16.39
C GLU A 216 -4.03 7.28 -16.68
N ARG A 217 -4.64 6.09 -16.82
CA ARG A 217 -6.11 5.98 -16.95
C ARG A 217 -6.82 6.47 -15.69
N ASP A 218 -6.35 6.06 -14.52
CA ASP A 218 -6.92 6.50 -13.26
C ASP A 218 -6.72 8.00 -13.02
N LEU A 219 -5.54 8.54 -13.37
CA LEU A 219 -5.24 9.97 -13.28
C LEU A 219 -6.11 10.81 -14.23
N VAL A 220 -6.37 10.32 -15.44
CA VAL A 220 -7.32 10.95 -16.35
C VAL A 220 -8.74 10.92 -15.82
N ALA A 221 -9.15 9.79 -15.20
CA ALA A 221 -10.48 9.68 -14.61
C ALA A 221 -10.65 10.64 -13.40
N PHE A 222 -9.60 10.82 -12.61
CA PHE A 222 -9.62 11.65 -11.41
C PHE A 222 -9.43 13.15 -11.69
N HIS A 223 -8.46 13.53 -12.54
CA HIS A 223 -8.09 14.93 -12.82
C HIS A 223 -8.67 15.48 -14.12
N GLY A 224 -9.31 14.64 -14.93
CA GLY A 224 -10.01 15.06 -16.15
C GLY A 224 -9.11 15.76 -17.18
N GLN A 225 -9.56 16.94 -17.63
CA GLN A 225 -8.90 17.69 -18.68
C GLN A 225 -7.50 18.19 -18.29
N ALA A 226 -7.29 18.55 -17.03
CA ALA A 226 -5.98 19.02 -16.54
C ALA A 226 -4.87 17.97 -16.77
N TYR A 227 -5.15 16.68 -16.49
CA TYR A 227 -4.17 15.63 -16.76
C TYR A 227 -3.99 15.35 -18.26
N LYS A 228 -5.06 15.43 -19.06
CA LYS A 228 -4.97 15.29 -20.52
C LYS A 228 -4.09 16.38 -21.15
N ASP A 229 -4.17 17.62 -20.68
CA ASP A 229 -3.33 18.72 -21.18
C ASP A 229 -1.87 18.55 -20.72
N TYR A 230 -1.65 18.04 -19.51
CA TYR A 230 -0.33 17.64 -19.05
C TYR A 230 0.26 16.51 -19.92
N GLN A 231 -0.53 15.50 -20.31
CA GLN A 231 -0.10 14.44 -21.24
C GLN A 231 0.31 14.98 -22.61
N LYS A 232 -0.34 16.07 -23.10
CA LYS A 232 0.02 16.71 -24.37
C LYS A 232 1.36 17.44 -24.29
N SER A 233 1.65 18.09 -23.17
CA SER A 233 2.82 18.96 -22.98
C SER A 233 4.07 18.23 -22.50
N VAL A 234 3.93 17.19 -21.66
CA VAL A 234 5.05 16.47 -21.03
C VAL A 234 5.13 15.04 -21.52
N ARG A 235 6.34 14.53 -21.73
CA ARG A 235 6.57 13.13 -22.14
C ARG A 235 6.45 12.17 -20.95
N MET A 236 6.18 10.90 -21.24
CA MET A 236 5.95 9.85 -20.23
C MET A 236 7.20 9.58 -19.39
N ILE A 237 8.30 9.18 -20.02
CA ILE A 237 9.54 8.76 -19.33
C ILE A 237 10.77 9.43 -19.95
N ILE A 238 10.85 9.53 -21.29
CA ILE A 238 12.04 10.02 -21.97
C ILE A 238 12.04 11.56 -21.92
N PRO A 239 13.06 12.23 -21.34
CA PRO A 239 13.10 13.68 -21.18
C PRO A 239 13.47 14.40 -22.47
N LEU A 240 12.67 14.23 -23.51
CA LEU A 240 12.82 14.93 -24.77
C LEU A 240 11.79 16.08 -24.85
N PRO A 241 12.16 17.27 -25.33
CA PRO A 241 11.22 18.37 -25.47
C PRO A 241 10.05 17.96 -26.39
N LYS A 242 8.81 18.24 -25.97
CA LYS A 242 7.65 18.24 -26.84
C LYS A 242 7.53 19.62 -27.47
N LYS A 243 7.28 19.68 -28.76
CA LYS A 243 6.84 20.92 -29.45
C LYS A 243 5.40 21.23 -28.99
N GLY A 244 5.25 22.03 -27.97
CA GLY A 244 3.97 22.47 -27.43
C GLY A 244 4.19 23.57 -26.38
N PRO A 245 3.18 24.41 -26.08
CA PRO A 245 3.30 25.40 -25.00
C PRO A 245 3.61 24.70 -23.69
N ALA A 246 4.56 25.28 -22.92
CA ALA A 246 4.83 24.84 -21.56
C ALA A 246 3.53 24.89 -20.75
N PRO A 247 3.26 23.92 -19.86
CA PRO A 247 2.12 24.02 -18.97
C PRO A 247 2.30 25.30 -18.15
N GLU A 248 1.37 26.23 -18.26
CA GLU A 248 1.27 27.33 -17.30
C GLU A 248 1.22 26.71 -15.90
N SER A 249 2.07 27.23 -15.01
CA SER A 249 2.04 26.86 -13.60
C SER A 249 0.64 27.25 -13.09
N THR A 250 -0.29 26.32 -13.17
CA THR A 250 -1.57 26.51 -12.50
C THR A 250 -1.28 26.63 -11.02
N ALA A 251 -1.52 27.82 -10.49
CA ALA A 251 -1.72 28.04 -9.06
C ALA A 251 -2.65 26.92 -8.53
N PRO A 252 -2.50 26.50 -7.27
CA PRO A 252 -3.36 25.44 -6.70
C PRO A 252 -4.79 25.76 -7.10
N ALA A 253 -5.44 24.81 -7.78
CA ALA A 253 -6.85 24.94 -8.10
C ALA A 253 -7.57 25.37 -6.81
N PRO A 254 -8.45 26.37 -6.85
CA PRO A 254 -9.27 26.69 -5.69
C PRO A 254 -9.88 25.37 -5.20
N ALA A 255 -9.81 25.14 -3.89
CA ALA A 255 -10.35 23.95 -3.22
C ALA A 255 -11.62 23.53 -3.95
N ALA A 256 -11.66 22.27 -4.39
CA ALA A 256 -12.76 21.73 -5.16
C ALA A 256 -14.05 22.34 -4.59
N SER A 257 -14.74 23.13 -5.43
CA SER A 257 -16.09 23.57 -5.08
C SER A 257 -16.83 22.37 -4.53
N GLU A 258 -17.48 22.54 -3.42
CA GLU A 258 -18.37 21.57 -2.75
C GLU A 258 -19.01 20.66 -3.80
N PRO A 259 -19.12 19.36 -3.53
CA PRO A 259 -19.90 18.50 -4.41
C PRO A 259 -21.22 19.20 -4.66
N PRO A 260 -21.74 19.27 -5.89
CA PRO A 260 -22.96 19.99 -6.19
C PRO A 260 -23.99 19.58 -5.17
N ALA A 261 -24.51 20.56 -4.44
CA ALA A 261 -25.56 20.38 -3.47
C ALA A 261 -26.54 19.40 -4.09
N SER A 262 -26.82 18.33 -3.34
CA SER A 262 -27.76 17.27 -3.66
C SER A 262 -28.81 17.76 -4.66
N ALA A 263 -28.93 17.02 -5.77
CA ALA A 263 -30.02 17.24 -6.74
C ALA A 263 -31.31 17.53 -5.96
N PRO A 264 -32.13 18.50 -6.39
CA PRO A 264 -33.36 18.80 -5.70
C PRO A 264 -34.12 17.49 -5.53
N SER A 265 -34.38 17.12 -4.29
CA SER A 265 -35.25 16.02 -3.91
C SER A 265 -36.51 16.11 -4.75
N ALA A 266 -36.87 15.00 -5.35
CA ALA A 266 -38.14 14.85 -6.05
C ALA A 266 -39.26 15.45 -5.18
N PRO A 267 -40.27 16.16 -5.73
CA PRO A 267 -41.32 16.76 -4.95
C PRO A 267 -41.98 15.66 -4.09
N GLU A 268 -42.05 15.89 -2.80
CA GLU A 268 -42.81 15.04 -1.87
C GLU A 268 -44.25 14.91 -2.41
N PRO A 269 -44.85 13.71 -2.34
CA PRO A 269 -46.25 13.55 -2.70
C PRO A 269 -47.08 14.48 -1.78
N ILE A 270 -47.91 15.30 -2.41
CA ILE A 270 -48.84 16.19 -1.76
C ILE A 270 -49.67 15.36 -0.78
N VAL A 271 -49.40 15.51 0.52
CA VAL A 271 -50.25 14.97 1.57
C VAL A 271 -51.55 15.75 1.53
N ALA A 272 -52.65 15.06 1.21
CA ALA A 272 -53.99 15.62 1.22
C ALA A 272 -54.28 16.21 2.61
N ALA A 273 -54.97 17.34 2.60
CA ALA A 273 -55.42 18.11 3.78
C ALA A 273 -56.11 17.22 4.80
N PRO A 274 -55.97 17.52 6.10
CA PRO A 274 -56.66 16.75 7.17
C PRO A 274 -58.16 16.98 7.13
N SER A 275 -58.92 15.91 7.01
CA SER A 275 -60.37 15.86 7.24
C SER A 275 -60.65 16.13 8.71
N ALA A 276 -61.77 16.83 8.96
CA ALA A 276 -62.28 17.30 10.23
C ALA A 276 -62.42 16.23 11.32
N PRO A 277 -62.45 16.64 12.60
CA PRO A 277 -62.46 15.70 13.73
C PRO A 277 -63.87 15.10 13.95
N GLU A 278 -63.91 13.78 14.14
CA GLU A 278 -65.10 13.10 14.70
C GLU A 278 -65.03 13.00 16.23
N PRO A 279 -66.20 12.90 16.90
CA PRO A 279 -66.33 13.28 18.28
C PRO A 279 -65.90 12.21 19.28
N THR A 280 -65.45 12.74 20.39
CA THR A 280 -65.14 12.13 21.67
C THR A 280 -66.27 11.22 22.21
N VAL A 281 -65.93 9.96 22.55
CA VAL A 281 -66.70 9.15 23.49
C VAL A 281 -65.80 8.77 24.66
N ALA A 282 -66.30 9.10 25.84
CA ALA A 282 -65.65 9.02 27.12
C ALA A 282 -65.35 7.61 27.65
N ALA A 283 -64.39 7.57 28.52
CA ALA A 283 -63.90 6.52 29.37
C ALA A 283 -64.92 5.65 30.12
N PRO A 284 -64.53 4.50 30.68
CA PRO A 284 -64.21 4.57 32.11
C PRO A 284 -62.93 3.83 32.57
N SER A 285 -62.48 4.38 33.66
CA SER A 285 -61.37 4.11 34.56
C SER A 285 -61.29 2.70 35.16
N ALA A 286 -60.06 2.27 35.30
CA ALA A 286 -59.34 1.61 36.42
C ALA A 286 -59.95 0.41 37.12
N PRO A 287 -59.25 -0.53 37.80
CA PRO A 287 -58.20 -0.20 38.77
C PRO A 287 -56.91 -1.08 38.73
N GLU A 288 -55.80 -0.55 39.20
CA GLU A 288 -54.76 -1.23 39.98
C GLU A 288 -55.41 -1.80 41.30
N PRO A 289 -54.87 -2.74 42.05
CA PRO A 289 -53.48 -2.91 42.43
C PRO A 289 -53.05 -4.38 42.78
N THR A 290 -51.88 -4.49 43.32
CA THR A 290 -51.31 -5.36 44.36
C THR A 290 -50.27 -6.40 43.93
N ALA A 291 -49.05 -6.12 44.35
CA ALA A 291 -48.09 -7.11 44.79
C ALA A 291 -48.58 -7.81 46.07
N PRO A 292 -48.16 -9.01 46.35
CA PRO A 292 -47.24 -9.18 47.49
C PRO A 292 -46.12 -10.23 47.31
N GLU A 293 -45.19 -10.11 48.22
CA GLU A 293 -43.97 -10.79 48.61
C GLU A 293 -44.03 -12.31 48.81
N PRO A 294 -42.79 -12.89 49.04
CA PRO A 294 -42.52 -14.32 49.08
C PRO A 294 -42.74 -14.91 50.53
N PRO A 295 -42.66 -16.16 50.80
CA PRO A 295 -41.44 -16.87 51.17
C PRO A 295 -41.43 -18.38 50.99
N GLY A 296 -40.32 -19.03 51.32
CA GLY A 296 -40.28 -20.39 51.75
C GLY A 296 -39.05 -21.22 51.36
N ASP A 297 -38.08 -21.21 52.25
CA ASP A 297 -37.08 -22.23 52.50
C ASP A 297 -37.62 -23.68 52.47
N ILE A 298 -36.75 -24.60 52.20
CA ILE A 298 -36.48 -25.86 52.91
C ILE A 298 -35.45 -26.58 52.04
N ALA A 299 -34.15 -26.65 52.44
CA ALA A 299 -33.47 -27.66 53.25
C ALA A 299 -33.30 -29.00 52.57
N GLU A 300 -32.05 -29.31 52.34
CA GLU A 300 -31.26 -30.38 53.02
C GLU A 300 -31.22 -31.75 52.34
N GLN A 301 -30.02 -32.20 52.23
CA GLN A 301 -29.29 -33.42 52.53
C GLN A 301 -28.51 -33.99 51.36
N SER A 302 -27.18 -33.91 51.45
CA SER A 302 -26.19 -34.87 51.98
C SER A 302 -26.09 -36.17 51.18
N ASP A 303 -24.94 -36.49 50.69
CA ASP A 303 -23.90 -37.38 51.25
C ASP A 303 -22.76 -37.56 50.22
N ALA A 304 -21.60 -37.24 50.62
CA ALA A 304 -20.46 -38.02 51.04
C ALA A 304 -20.02 -39.18 50.07
N ALA A 305 -18.81 -39.07 49.56
CA ALA A 305 -17.66 -39.94 49.86
C ALA A 305 -16.54 -39.74 48.82
N ASP A 306 -15.46 -39.21 49.28
CA ASP A 306 -14.08 -39.53 48.94
C ASP A 306 -13.74 -40.88 49.65
N PRO A 307 -12.65 -41.67 49.41
CA PRO A 307 -11.30 -41.25 49.00
C PRO A 307 -10.50 -42.28 48.17
N ASP A 308 -9.26 -41.87 47.89
CA ASP A 308 -8.00 -42.68 47.76
C ASP A 308 -7.80 -43.56 46.50
N ASP A 309 -6.70 -43.42 45.83
CA ASP A 309 -5.40 -44.03 46.17
C ASP A 309 -4.30 -43.68 45.14
N SER A 310 -3.20 -43.35 45.70
CA SER A 310 -1.80 -43.32 45.34
C SER A 310 -1.27 -44.16 44.17
N GLY A 311 -0.22 -43.63 43.55
CA GLY A 311 0.77 -44.47 42.92
C GLY A 311 1.65 -43.88 41.83
N ASP A 312 2.62 -43.04 42.19
CA ASP A 312 3.92 -43.02 41.53
C ASP A 312 4.70 -44.31 41.82
N PRO A 313 5.60 -44.81 40.99
CA PRO A 313 6.90 -44.16 40.81
C PRO A 313 7.56 -44.33 39.41
N GLU A 314 8.48 -43.41 39.14
CA GLU A 314 9.69 -43.60 38.33
C GLU A 314 10.59 -44.76 38.82
N PRO A 315 11.74 -45.16 38.22
CA PRO A 315 12.49 -44.64 37.04
C PRO A 315 13.17 -45.77 36.20
N SER A 316 14.01 -45.40 35.28
CA SER A 316 15.24 -46.08 34.85
C SER A 316 15.46 -46.17 33.34
N SER A 317 16.29 -45.33 32.85
CA SER A 317 17.69 -45.46 32.38
C SER A 317 17.97 -46.49 31.30
N ARG A 318 18.78 -45.98 30.34
CA ARG A 318 19.91 -46.55 29.58
C ARG A 318 19.74 -46.93 28.11
N ASP A 319 20.60 -46.23 27.39
CA ASP A 319 21.55 -46.70 26.36
C ASP A 319 21.04 -47.24 25.01
N ALA A 320 21.24 -46.48 23.95
CA ALA A 320 22.22 -46.69 22.89
C ALA A 320 22.14 -45.51 21.87
#